data_700de961a56f277a9b1474ac4b7b08c9
#
_entry.id   700de961a56f277a9b1474ac4b7b08c9
#
_cell.length_a   1.000
_cell.length_b   1.000
_cell.length_c   1.000
_cell.angle_alpha   90.00
_cell.angle_beta   90.00
_cell.angle_gamma   90.00
#
_symmetry.space_group_name_H-M   'P 1'
#
loop_
_entity.id
_entity.type
_entity.pdbx_description
1 polymer ?
#
loop_
_entity_poly.entity_id
_entity_poly.type
_entity_poly.pdbx_seq_one_letter_code
_entity_poly.pdbx_strand_id
1 'polypeptide(L)'
;MYPFHISTCGGHFLPSFRRLFYNTVIFAFLWVGFFVVPARADDMSDAFGSEPVGQSEAVESGLTYLLDYCADASNGASIDVSRIDPLVAFVRNAEEMAAHTPRQRDSIHGAFIAYTLDRSMQDALRYAYNQQIPEGAINASSVRYAQWEQTSVGGAGPPELWKMVNDLAQPRVVRGVVREIISPDLHTGAYYEYGLNRAFLLYRQENLRVMISISSQNGDSEVGRKGFIIGEDENWNYLYTQEPGLDKTGLGWVKSRIYDFYSICTYVEDLDHPGKVKIGIFQWLGAGWAGFNLVESHHIQKGMVRQTSQFKALLESQRMPAAITLEQVYQSLAQIDEDTLRAKALAVVHHMRDKALSDADLKKKKAIAELDPEAYVAQMDKSELISELMREFMKFSLGKETPLASSFWVSLEKRPSDGPLPLS
;
A
#
# COMPACT_ATOMS: atom_id res chain seq x y z
N MET A 1 -20.19 -44.93 43.29
CA MET A 1 -21.00 -46.17 43.22
C MET A 1 -21.33 -46.37 41.75
N TYR A 2 -20.56 -47.07 41.15
CA TYR A 2 -20.58 -48.38 40.44
C TYR A 2 -21.70 -48.54 39.39
N PRO A 3 -21.43 -49.43 38.51
CA PRO A 3 -21.20 -49.28 37.05
C PRO A 3 -22.04 -50.29 36.25
N PHE A 4 -21.58 -50.63 35.05
CA PHE A 4 -21.88 -51.83 34.20
C PHE A 4 -22.63 -51.48 32.91
N HIS A 5 -22.42 -52.06 31.78
CA HIS A 5 -21.49 -53.11 31.29
C HIS A 5 -21.53 -53.13 29.74
N ILE A 6 -20.46 -53.53 29.21
CA ILE A 6 -20.13 -53.98 27.85
C ILE A 6 -21.12 -54.99 27.30
N SER A 7 -21.40 -54.94 26.00
CA SER A 7 -21.50 -56.19 25.23
C SER A 7 -21.15 -55.99 23.74
N THR A 8 -20.14 -56.70 23.35
CA THR A 8 -19.64 -56.95 22.00
C THR A 8 -20.55 -57.98 21.28
N CYS A 9 -20.75 -57.76 19.97
CA CYS A 9 -20.90 -58.88 19.06
C CYS A 9 -20.36 -58.50 17.67
N GLY A 10 -19.38 -59.25 17.24
CA GLY A 10 -18.72 -59.14 15.97
C GLY A 10 -19.50 -59.83 14.84
N GLY A 11 -19.13 -59.53 13.64
CA GLY A 11 -19.65 -60.17 12.43
C GLY A 11 -18.85 -59.69 11.21
N HIS A 12 -17.86 -60.45 10.83
CA HIS A 12 -17.15 -60.36 9.56
C HIS A 12 -18.09 -60.39 8.37
N PHE A 13 -17.87 -59.55 7.36
CA PHE A 13 -17.77 -59.95 5.96
C PHE A 13 -17.08 -58.85 5.12
N LEU A 14 -16.09 -59.27 4.38
CA LEU A 14 -15.20 -58.57 3.45
C LEU A 14 -15.86 -58.36 2.07
N PRO A 15 -15.12 -57.93 1.02
CA PRO A 15 -15.03 -56.58 0.53
C PRO A 15 -15.55 -56.49 -0.90
N SER A 16 -15.86 -55.34 -1.36
CA SER A 16 -15.89 -54.96 -2.78
C SER A 16 -16.98 -53.94 -3.05
N PHE A 17 -16.60 -52.67 -2.98
CA PHE A 17 -17.24 -51.56 -3.74
C PHE A 17 -16.39 -50.28 -3.59
N ARG A 18 -15.11 -50.44 -3.91
CA ARG A 18 -14.26 -49.28 -4.24
C ARG A 18 -13.92 -49.40 -5.72
N ARG A 19 -14.74 -48.79 -6.57
CA ARG A 19 -14.45 -48.38 -7.96
C ARG A 19 -15.81 -48.22 -8.66
N LEU A 20 -16.46 -47.09 -8.45
CA LEU A 20 -17.45 -46.52 -9.41
C LEU A 20 -18.02 -45.19 -8.86
N PHE A 21 -17.19 -44.20 -8.62
CA PHE A 21 -17.62 -42.79 -8.50
C PHE A 21 -16.44 -41.85 -8.81
N TYR A 22 -15.72 -42.17 -9.88
CA TYR A 22 -14.74 -41.25 -10.48
C TYR A 22 -14.96 -41.25 -11.99
N ASN A 23 -16.04 -40.70 -12.42
CA ASN A 23 -16.25 -40.32 -13.85
C ASN A 23 -17.69 -39.84 -14.01
N THR A 24 -18.07 -38.71 -13.50
CA THR A 24 -19.21 -37.92 -14.02
C THR A 24 -19.28 -36.53 -13.32
N VAL A 25 -18.21 -35.76 -13.29
CA VAL A 25 -18.24 -34.30 -13.09
C VAL A 25 -17.09 -33.66 -13.90
N ILE A 26 -16.98 -34.10 -15.16
CA ILE A 26 -16.22 -33.32 -16.15
C ILE A 26 -17.20 -33.20 -17.31
N PHE A 27 -17.83 -32.10 -17.46
CA PHE A 27 -18.44 -31.52 -18.66
C PHE A 27 -19.62 -30.59 -18.27
N ALA A 28 -19.31 -29.41 -17.74
CA ALA A 28 -20.19 -28.26 -17.82
C ALA A 28 -19.40 -26.95 -17.54
N PHE A 29 -18.25 -26.80 -18.17
CA PHE A 29 -17.58 -25.50 -18.28
C PHE A 29 -17.28 -25.25 -19.76
N LEU A 30 -18.34 -24.96 -20.51
CA LEU A 30 -18.20 -24.44 -21.87
C LEU A 30 -19.19 -23.30 -22.07
N TRP A 31 -18.61 -22.16 -22.40
CA TRP A 31 -19.25 -21.04 -23.08
C TRP A 31 -20.24 -20.19 -22.27
N VAL A 32 -19.71 -19.25 -21.48
CA VAL A 32 -20.34 -17.93 -21.39
C VAL A 32 -19.32 -16.94 -21.97
N GLY A 33 -19.66 -16.48 -23.16
CA GLY A 33 -18.85 -15.54 -23.92
C GLY A 33 -18.62 -14.25 -23.14
N PHE A 34 -17.38 -13.87 -23.03
CA PHE A 34 -16.93 -12.54 -22.63
C PHE A 34 -17.38 -11.55 -23.72
N PHE A 35 -18.49 -10.88 -23.55
CA PHE A 35 -18.69 -9.59 -24.19
C PHE A 35 -17.94 -8.54 -23.36
N VAL A 36 -16.69 -8.37 -23.67
CA VAL A 36 -15.92 -7.21 -23.26
C VAL A 36 -16.42 -6.05 -24.14
N VAL A 37 -17.12 -5.10 -23.55
CA VAL A 37 -17.31 -3.77 -24.14
C VAL A 37 -15.93 -3.09 -24.04
N PRO A 38 -15.29 -2.72 -25.14
CA PRO A 38 -14.00 -2.04 -25.07
C PRO A 38 -14.22 -0.60 -24.61
N ALA A 39 -13.88 -0.31 -23.36
CA ALA A 39 -13.53 1.05 -22.99
C ALA A 39 -12.17 1.33 -23.65
N ARG A 40 -12.06 2.43 -24.37
CA ARG A 40 -10.89 2.93 -25.07
C ARG A 40 -9.70 3.10 -24.11
N ALA A 41 -8.91 2.05 -23.99
CA ALA A 41 -7.59 2.02 -23.35
C ALA A 41 -6.58 1.35 -24.29
N ASP A 42 -6.74 1.54 -25.61
CA ASP A 42 -6.03 0.75 -26.62
C ASP A 42 -4.69 1.33 -27.07
N ASP A 43 -4.14 2.36 -26.41
CA ASP A 43 -2.86 2.94 -26.84
C ASP A 43 -1.64 2.61 -25.94
N MET A 44 -1.79 1.81 -24.90
CA MET A 44 -0.66 1.39 -24.06
C MET A 44 -0.39 -0.12 -23.99
N SER A 45 -1.20 -0.97 -24.63
CA SER A 45 -1.01 -2.42 -24.57
C SER A 45 0.15 -2.94 -25.44
N ASP A 46 0.55 -2.22 -26.48
CA ASP A 46 1.57 -2.67 -27.42
C ASP A 46 3.02 -2.38 -27.00
N ALA A 47 3.24 -1.63 -25.91
CA ALA A 47 4.58 -1.35 -25.39
C ALA A 47 5.12 -2.42 -24.44
N PHE A 48 4.34 -3.40 -24.03
CA PHE A 48 4.69 -4.36 -22.97
C PHE A 48 4.85 -5.82 -23.43
N GLY A 49 5.09 -6.03 -24.70
CA GLY A 49 5.33 -7.35 -25.28
C GLY A 49 6.80 -7.79 -25.28
N SER A 50 7.58 -7.53 -24.23
CA SER A 50 8.91 -8.14 -24.11
C SER A 50 8.82 -9.39 -23.21
N GLU A 51 9.37 -10.52 -23.73
CA GLU A 51 9.66 -11.68 -22.91
C GLU A 51 10.35 -11.26 -21.61
N PRO A 52 10.14 -11.97 -20.49
CA PRO A 52 10.81 -11.66 -19.24
C PRO A 52 12.32 -11.65 -19.50
N VAL A 53 12.93 -10.47 -19.52
CA VAL A 53 14.39 -10.35 -19.49
C VAL A 53 14.81 -10.94 -18.17
N GLY A 54 15.32 -12.18 -18.19
CA GLY A 54 15.71 -12.91 -17.01
C GLY A 54 16.65 -12.05 -16.17
N GLN A 55 16.23 -11.69 -14.99
CA GLN A 55 17.11 -11.05 -14.02
C GLN A 55 18.27 -12.00 -13.75
N SER A 56 19.46 -11.45 -13.54
CA SER A 56 20.60 -12.29 -13.23
C SER A 56 20.36 -13.03 -11.91
N GLU A 57 20.86 -14.27 -11.80
CA GLU A 57 20.78 -15.08 -10.57
C GLU A 57 21.30 -14.30 -9.34
N ALA A 58 22.28 -13.41 -9.54
CA ALA A 58 22.83 -12.57 -8.48
C ALA A 58 21.82 -11.54 -7.96
N VAL A 59 20.99 -10.94 -8.82
CA VAL A 59 19.90 -10.02 -8.41
C VAL A 59 18.85 -10.79 -7.63
N GLU A 60 18.39 -11.94 -8.13
CA GLU A 60 17.40 -12.78 -7.44
C GLU A 60 17.89 -13.28 -6.08
N SER A 61 19.18 -13.63 -5.97
CA SER A 61 19.80 -13.99 -4.68
C SER A 61 19.79 -12.81 -3.70
N GLY A 62 20.09 -11.61 -4.16
CA GLY A 62 20.01 -10.39 -3.34
C GLY A 62 18.60 -10.09 -2.85
N LEU A 63 17.59 -10.22 -3.72
CA LEU A 63 16.17 -10.05 -3.37
C LEU A 63 15.75 -11.07 -2.29
N THR A 64 16.09 -12.35 -2.48
CA THR A 64 15.79 -13.41 -1.50
C THR A 64 16.45 -13.11 -0.15
N TYR A 65 17.74 -12.76 -0.17
CA TYR A 65 18.48 -12.41 1.04
C TYR A 65 17.81 -11.27 1.84
N LEU A 66 17.34 -10.22 1.16
CA LEU A 66 16.67 -9.09 1.81
C LEU A 66 15.33 -9.48 2.43
N LEU A 67 14.52 -10.30 1.74
CA LEU A 67 13.24 -10.76 2.28
C LEU A 67 13.43 -11.69 3.48
N ASP A 68 14.36 -12.64 3.41
CA ASP A 68 14.73 -13.52 4.53
C ASP A 68 15.20 -12.69 5.72
N TYR A 69 16.05 -11.69 5.46
CA TYR A 69 16.52 -10.77 6.47
C TYR A 69 15.38 -9.97 7.13
N CYS A 70 14.38 -9.56 6.37
CA CYS A 70 13.21 -8.84 6.90
C CYS A 70 12.30 -9.76 7.74
N ALA A 71 12.09 -10.99 7.29
CA ALA A 71 11.23 -11.96 7.97
C ALA A 71 11.79 -12.42 9.32
N ASP A 72 13.12 -12.54 9.45
CA ASP A 72 13.79 -12.97 10.68
C ASP A 72 13.98 -11.79 11.66
N ALA A 73 12.96 -11.51 12.45
CA ALA A 73 13.01 -10.45 13.47
C ALA A 73 14.03 -10.74 14.59
N SER A 74 14.43 -12.02 14.79
CA SER A 74 15.39 -12.44 15.82
C SER A 74 16.83 -12.19 15.41
N ASN A 75 17.08 -11.91 14.14
CA ASN A 75 18.40 -11.82 13.57
C ASN A 75 19.05 -10.45 13.87
N GLY A 76 19.73 -10.34 15.01
CA GLY A 76 20.68 -9.27 15.30
C GLY A 76 21.94 -9.31 14.44
N ALA A 77 22.00 -10.19 13.43
CA ALA A 77 23.14 -10.33 12.54
C ALA A 77 23.37 -9.06 11.72
N SER A 78 24.62 -8.68 11.56
CA SER A 78 25.01 -7.62 10.65
C SER A 78 24.61 -8.00 9.21
N ILE A 79 24.05 -7.05 8.50
CA ILE A 79 23.71 -7.26 7.09
C ILE A 79 25.00 -7.26 6.24
N ASP A 80 25.11 -8.24 5.35
CA ASP A 80 26.19 -8.31 4.37
C ASP A 80 25.76 -7.56 3.09
N VAL A 81 26.18 -6.32 2.97
CA VAL A 81 25.82 -5.46 1.84
C VAL A 81 26.41 -5.95 0.50
N SER A 82 27.49 -6.74 0.51
CA SER A 82 28.09 -7.25 -0.73
C SER A 82 27.14 -8.20 -1.49
N ARG A 83 26.24 -8.86 -0.77
CA ARG A 83 25.21 -9.74 -1.37
C ARG A 83 24.14 -9.00 -2.16
N ILE A 84 24.01 -7.69 -1.95
CA ILE A 84 22.99 -6.85 -2.59
C ILE A 84 23.58 -5.87 -3.62
N ASP A 85 24.90 -5.84 -3.79
CA ASP A 85 25.57 -5.00 -4.80
C ASP A 85 25.00 -5.23 -6.21
N PRO A 86 24.73 -6.47 -6.68
CA PRO A 86 24.14 -6.70 -7.99
C PRO A 86 22.74 -6.08 -8.13
N LEU A 87 21.94 -6.08 -7.06
CA LEU A 87 20.61 -5.45 -7.04
C LEU A 87 20.71 -3.92 -7.16
N VAL A 88 21.64 -3.31 -6.40
CA VAL A 88 21.86 -1.86 -6.46
C VAL A 88 22.36 -1.44 -7.85
N ALA A 89 23.29 -2.18 -8.43
CA ALA A 89 23.77 -1.94 -9.79
C ALA A 89 22.64 -2.09 -10.82
N PHE A 90 21.76 -3.09 -10.68
CA PHE A 90 20.60 -3.30 -11.54
C PHE A 90 19.65 -2.10 -11.47
N VAL A 91 19.28 -1.65 -10.27
CA VAL A 91 18.39 -0.49 -10.10
C VAL A 91 19.02 0.79 -10.65
N ARG A 92 20.30 1.04 -10.35
CA ARG A 92 21.03 2.22 -10.83
C ARG A 92 21.01 2.34 -12.36
N ASN A 93 21.19 1.21 -13.05
CA ASN A 93 21.30 1.15 -14.51
C ASN A 93 19.96 0.94 -15.23
N ALA A 94 18.85 0.75 -14.48
CA ALA A 94 17.54 0.56 -15.11
C ALA A 94 17.10 1.81 -15.86
N GLU A 95 16.50 1.60 -17.04
CA GLU A 95 15.91 2.69 -17.81
C GLU A 95 14.73 3.33 -17.06
N GLU A 96 14.33 4.52 -17.50
CA GLU A 96 13.19 5.22 -16.92
C GLU A 96 11.90 4.45 -17.23
N MET A 97 11.08 4.20 -16.23
CA MET A 97 9.86 3.39 -16.30
C MET A 97 10.09 1.96 -16.81
N ALA A 98 11.35 1.47 -16.74
CA ALA A 98 11.63 0.06 -17.07
C ALA A 98 10.76 -0.87 -16.22
N ALA A 99 10.17 -1.85 -16.86
CA ALA A 99 9.30 -2.82 -16.24
C ALA A 99 9.78 -4.24 -16.53
N HIS A 100 9.92 -5.06 -15.49
CA HIS A 100 10.35 -6.45 -15.59
C HIS A 100 9.49 -7.33 -14.68
N THR A 101 9.49 -8.63 -14.96
CA THR A 101 8.82 -9.63 -14.11
C THR A 101 9.89 -10.41 -13.35
N PRO A 102 10.02 -10.23 -12.01
CA PRO A 102 10.91 -11.02 -11.19
C PRO A 102 10.39 -12.45 -11.04
N ARG A 103 11.22 -13.37 -10.54
CA ARG A 103 10.77 -14.74 -10.23
C ARG A 103 9.56 -14.73 -9.30
N GLN A 104 8.66 -15.66 -9.54
CA GLN A 104 7.56 -15.94 -8.61
C GLN A 104 8.12 -16.38 -7.25
N ARG A 105 7.43 -16.00 -6.19
CA ARG A 105 7.69 -16.45 -4.81
C ARG A 105 6.47 -17.19 -4.31
N ASP A 106 6.66 -18.42 -3.84
CA ASP A 106 5.58 -19.25 -3.31
C ASP A 106 4.31 -19.28 -4.19
N SER A 107 4.51 -19.30 -5.53
CA SER A 107 3.45 -19.26 -6.54
C SER A 107 2.75 -17.89 -6.69
N ILE A 108 3.23 -16.83 -6.06
CA ILE A 108 2.74 -15.47 -6.27
C ILE A 108 3.57 -14.74 -7.32
N HIS A 109 2.87 -13.96 -8.13
CA HIS A 109 3.47 -13.16 -9.19
C HIS A 109 4.12 -11.91 -8.63
N GLY A 110 5.12 -11.41 -9.36
CA GLY A 110 5.79 -10.16 -9.04
C GLY A 110 5.86 -9.22 -10.23
N ALA A 111 6.20 -7.97 -9.95
CA ALA A 111 6.56 -6.95 -10.95
C ALA A 111 7.69 -6.07 -10.41
N PHE A 112 8.42 -5.47 -11.34
CA PHE A 112 9.45 -4.45 -11.08
C PHE A 112 9.16 -3.21 -11.88
N ILE A 113 9.44 -2.04 -11.29
CA ILE A 113 9.45 -0.75 -11.97
C ILE A 113 10.60 0.09 -11.45
N ALA A 114 11.23 0.90 -12.34
CA ALA A 114 12.24 1.87 -11.95
C ALA A 114 11.91 3.25 -12.49
N TYR A 115 12.21 4.29 -11.71
CA TYR A 115 12.04 5.67 -12.12
C TYR A 115 13.05 6.58 -11.40
N THR A 116 13.24 7.78 -11.93
CA THR A 116 14.10 8.80 -11.33
C THR A 116 13.24 9.89 -10.73
N LEU A 117 13.53 10.28 -9.52
CA LEU A 117 12.91 11.42 -8.84
C LEU A 117 13.89 12.59 -8.80
N ASP A 118 13.46 13.77 -9.29
CA ASP A 118 14.24 15.01 -9.27
C ASP A 118 14.22 15.66 -7.87
N ARG A 119 14.74 14.90 -6.89
CA ARG A 119 14.87 15.25 -5.47
C ARG A 119 16.10 14.59 -4.88
N SER A 120 16.71 15.20 -3.87
CA SER A 120 17.74 14.52 -3.07
C SER A 120 17.12 13.32 -2.32
N MET A 121 17.93 12.32 -1.99
CA MET A 121 17.48 11.21 -1.14
C MET A 121 16.98 11.72 0.20
N GLN A 122 17.65 12.70 0.79
CA GLN A 122 17.23 13.31 2.05
C GLN A 122 15.80 13.86 1.97
N ASP A 123 15.48 14.64 0.93
CA ASP A 123 14.13 15.18 0.73
C ASP A 123 13.12 14.08 0.45
N ALA A 124 13.42 13.14 -0.45
CA ALA A 124 12.54 12.02 -0.77
C ALA A 124 12.15 11.22 0.48
N LEU A 125 13.14 10.90 1.33
CA LEU A 125 12.89 10.17 2.56
C LEU A 125 12.14 11.00 3.62
N ARG A 126 12.36 12.32 3.66
CA ARG A 126 11.62 13.21 4.58
C ARG A 126 10.13 13.24 4.26
N TYR A 127 9.76 13.23 2.97
CA TYR A 127 8.35 13.15 2.58
C TYR A 127 7.77 11.75 2.77
N ALA A 128 8.50 10.70 2.40
CA ALA A 128 7.98 9.34 2.38
C ALA A 128 7.90 8.66 3.76
N TYR A 129 8.78 9.04 4.71
CA TYR A 129 8.95 8.29 5.98
C TYR A 129 8.96 9.20 7.22
N ASN A 130 8.37 10.38 7.15
CA ASN A 130 8.23 11.28 8.30
C ASN A 130 6.91 11.03 9.00
N GLN A 131 6.93 10.73 10.30
CA GLN A 131 5.73 10.52 11.11
C GLN A 131 4.74 11.69 11.09
N GLN A 132 5.25 12.92 10.92
CA GLN A 132 4.43 14.13 10.84
C GLN A 132 3.95 14.42 9.40
N ILE A 133 4.24 13.55 8.47
CA ILE A 133 3.75 13.58 7.10
C ILE A 133 3.13 12.20 6.81
N PRO A 134 1.83 12.01 7.12
CA PRO A 134 1.20 10.71 6.97
C PRO A 134 1.32 10.15 5.56
N GLU A 135 1.62 8.87 5.44
CA GLU A 135 1.79 8.20 4.14
C GLU A 135 0.53 8.35 3.27
N GLY A 136 -0.66 8.32 3.86
CA GLY A 136 -1.93 8.56 3.17
C GLY A 136 -2.09 9.95 2.56
N ALA A 137 -1.28 10.94 2.96
CA ALA A 137 -1.25 12.26 2.34
C ALA A 137 -0.27 12.35 1.16
N ILE A 138 0.77 11.51 1.13
CA ILE A 138 1.83 11.52 0.10
C ILE A 138 1.60 10.42 -0.95
N ASN A 139 1.09 9.26 -0.54
CA ASN A 139 0.77 8.11 -1.39
C ASN A 139 -0.74 7.86 -1.45
N ALA A 140 -1.56 8.91 -1.54
CA ALA A 140 -3.01 8.81 -1.40
C ALA A 140 -3.68 7.77 -2.32
N SER A 141 -3.13 7.54 -3.51
CA SER A 141 -3.64 6.53 -4.45
C SER A 141 -3.33 5.08 -4.05
N SER A 142 -2.43 4.87 -3.11
CA SER A 142 -1.99 3.53 -2.69
C SER A 142 -2.30 3.26 -1.23
N VAL A 143 -2.03 4.22 -0.35
CA VAL A 143 -2.17 4.08 1.09
C VAL A 143 -3.20 5.08 1.59
N ARG A 144 -4.19 4.59 2.32
CA ARG A 144 -5.13 5.40 3.08
C ARG A 144 -4.53 5.83 4.41
N TYR A 145 -3.96 4.86 5.13
CA TYR A 145 -3.42 5.04 6.46
C TYR A 145 -2.30 4.04 6.73
N ALA A 146 -1.24 4.48 7.40
CA ALA A 146 -0.17 3.62 7.88
C ALA A 146 0.26 4.07 9.28
N GLN A 147 0.44 3.12 10.18
CA GLN A 147 0.87 3.35 11.55
C GLN A 147 1.96 2.37 11.96
N TRP A 148 3.03 2.91 12.52
CA TRP A 148 4.06 2.09 13.16
C TRP A 148 3.59 1.63 14.52
N GLU A 149 3.58 0.33 14.73
CA GLU A 149 3.22 -0.28 16.01
C GLU A 149 4.44 -0.56 16.88
N GLN A 150 5.56 -0.93 16.23
CA GLN A 150 6.82 -1.26 16.89
C GLN A 150 8.01 -0.77 16.07
N THR A 151 9.11 -0.45 16.74
CA THR A 151 10.38 -0.11 16.10
C THR A 151 11.58 -0.57 16.92
N SER A 152 12.64 -1.02 16.26
CA SER A 152 13.87 -1.50 16.88
C SER A 152 14.72 -0.42 17.53
N VAL A 153 14.47 0.85 17.22
CA VAL A 153 15.23 2.00 17.79
C VAL A 153 14.54 2.63 19.00
N GLY A 154 13.40 2.06 19.44
CA GLY A 154 12.59 2.62 20.51
C GLY A 154 11.74 3.82 20.05
N GLY A 155 10.56 3.97 20.67
CA GLY A 155 9.60 5.01 20.30
C GLY A 155 8.44 4.47 19.44
N ALA A 156 7.46 5.34 19.17
CA ALA A 156 6.19 5.00 18.52
C ALA A 156 6.20 5.20 17.00
N GLY A 157 7.35 5.19 16.37
CA GLY A 157 7.38 5.41 14.92
C GLY A 157 8.75 5.24 14.27
N PRO A 158 8.85 5.40 12.94
CA PRO A 158 10.11 5.24 12.24
C PRO A 158 11.11 6.30 12.70
N PRO A 159 12.41 5.98 12.73
CA PRO A 159 13.41 6.99 12.97
C PRO A 159 13.40 8.00 11.82
N GLU A 160 13.98 9.16 12.06
CA GLU A 160 14.14 10.20 11.06
C GLU A 160 15.19 9.77 10.00
N LEU A 161 14.78 8.88 9.09
CA LEU A 161 15.67 8.28 8.08
C LEU A 161 16.41 9.35 7.26
N TRP A 162 15.75 10.47 6.98
CA TRP A 162 16.34 11.60 6.23
C TRP A 162 17.50 12.30 6.96
N LYS A 163 17.59 12.16 8.29
CA LYS A 163 18.75 12.62 9.05
C LYS A 163 19.87 11.58 9.04
N MET A 164 19.52 10.30 9.05
CA MET A 164 20.48 9.20 9.10
C MET A 164 21.31 9.09 7.82
N VAL A 165 20.77 9.47 6.65
CA VAL A 165 21.50 9.38 5.36
C VAL A 165 22.75 10.26 5.27
N ASN A 166 22.94 11.18 6.20
CA ASN A 166 24.11 12.06 6.22
C ASN A 166 25.29 11.49 7.02
N ASP A 167 25.07 10.44 7.83
CA ASP A 167 26.08 9.77 8.65
C ASP A 167 26.00 8.25 8.45
N LEU A 168 26.64 7.78 7.39
CA LEU A 168 26.65 6.37 6.96
C LEU A 168 28.07 5.78 6.99
N ALA A 169 28.81 6.05 8.08
CA ALA A 169 30.13 5.44 8.29
C ALA A 169 30.05 3.89 8.41
N GLN A 170 28.89 3.39 8.83
CA GLN A 170 28.56 1.97 8.89
C GLN A 170 27.11 1.77 8.40
N PRO A 171 26.77 0.60 7.84
CA PRO A 171 25.38 0.28 7.51
C PRO A 171 24.45 0.42 8.73
N ARG A 172 23.33 1.04 8.54
CA ARG A 172 22.30 1.20 9.58
C ARG A 172 21.05 0.44 9.19
N VAL A 173 20.51 -0.30 10.13
CA VAL A 173 19.29 -1.07 9.98
C VAL A 173 18.25 -0.59 11.00
N VAL A 174 17.04 -0.34 10.54
CA VAL A 174 15.88 -0.07 11.38
C VAL A 174 14.80 -1.07 11.01
N ARG A 175 14.19 -1.69 11.99
CA ARG A 175 13.10 -2.65 11.81
C ARG A 175 11.87 -2.22 12.56
N GLY A 176 10.72 -2.66 12.13
CA GLY A 176 9.48 -2.41 12.85
C GLY A 176 8.30 -3.17 12.25
N VAL A 177 7.17 -2.99 12.90
CA VAL A 177 5.87 -3.50 12.45
C VAL A 177 4.99 -2.31 12.12
N VAL A 178 4.33 -2.38 10.98
CA VAL A 178 3.45 -1.34 10.47
C VAL A 178 2.07 -1.94 10.20
N ARG A 179 1.03 -1.30 10.71
CA ARG A 179 -0.36 -1.54 10.28
C ARG A 179 -0.65 -0.63 9.11
N GLU A 180 -1.17 -1.17 8.02
CA GLU A 180 -1.46 -0.43 6.80
C GLU A 180 -2.88 -0.69 6.32
N ILE A 181 -3.56 0.38 5.90
CA ILE A 181 -4.84 0.33 5.19
C ILE A 181 -4.59 0.94 3.81
N ILE A 182 -4.83 0.16 2.76
CA ILE A 182 -4.63 0.63 1.38
C ILE A 182 -5.84 1.40 0.85
N SER A 183 -5.61 2.20 -0.19
CA SER A 183 -6.67 2.86 -0.94
C SER A 183 -7.40 1.88 -1.86
N PRO A 184 -8.62 2.19 -2.34
CA PRO A 184 -9.38 1.31 -3.22
C PRO A 184 -8.61 0.99 -4.49
N ASP A 185 -8.58 -0.27 -4.89
CA ASP A 185 -7.98 -0.65 -6.16
C ASP A 185 -8.87 -0.25 -7.37
N LEU A 186 -8.24 -0.01 -8.52
CA LEU A 186 -8.92 0.49 -9.72
C LEU A 186 -9.93 -0.51 -10.34
N HIS A 187 -9.77 -1.81 -10.08
CA HIS A 187 -10.58 -2.84 -10.75
C HIS A 187 -11.79 -3.25 -9.92
N THR A 188 -11.57 -3.50 -8.63
CA THR A 188 -12.58 -4.05 -7.75
C THR A 188 -13.16 -3.00 -6.80
N GLY A 189 -12.44 -1.90 -6.58
CA GLY A 189 -12.72 -0.93 -5.55
C GLY A 189 -12.49 -1.46 -4.14
N ALA A 190 -11.90 -2.66 -3.99
CA ALA A 190 -11.61 -3.20 -2.67
C ALA A 190 -10.46 -2.45 -2.01
N TYR A 191 -10.53 -2.32 -0.70
CA TYR A 191 -9.41 -1.93 0.14
C TYR A 191 -9.22 -2.93 1.27
N TYR A 192 -7.98 -3.03 1.75
CA TYR A 192 -7.59 -4.06 2.71
C TYR A 192 -6.80 -3.43 3.84
N GLU A 193 -6.81 -4.11 4.98
CA GLU A 193 -6.01 -3.80 6.15
C GLU A 193 -5.14 -5.00 6.48
N TYR A 194 -3.83 -4.76 6.70
CA TYR A 194 -2.85 -5.79 7.02
C TYR A 194 -1.67 -5.26 7.82
N GLY A 195 -0.95 -6.18 8.48
CA GLY A 195 0.31 -5.91 9.14
C GLY A 195 1.51 -6.18 8.23
N LEU A 196 2.55 -5.38 8.36
CA LEU A 196 3.82 -5.54 7.67
C LEU A 196 4.98 -5.61 8.65
N ASN A 197 5.85 -6.59 8.50
CA ASN A 197 7.22 -6.48 8.98
C ASN A 197 7.97 -5.56 8.01
N ARG A 198 8.60 -4.49 8.51
CA ARG A 198 9.32 -3.53 7.69
C ARG A 198 10.75 -3.37 8.18
N ALA A 199 11.70 -3.36 7.26
CA ALA A 199 13.08 -3.07 7.55
C ALA A 199 13.59 -1.98 6.60
N PHE A 200 14.41 -1.07 7.13
CA PHE A 200 15.16 -0.10 6.35
C PHE A 200 16.64 -0.38 6.51
N LEU A 201 17.34 -0.44 5.41
CA LEU A 201 18.78 -0.52 5.35
C LEU A 201 19.31 0.76 4.70
N LEU A 202 20.19 1.47 5.40
CA LEU A 202 20.86 2.66 4.89
C LEU A 202 22.38 2.42 4.94
N TYR A 203 23.07 2.67 3.83
CA TYR A 203 24.52 2.54 3.77
C TYR A 203 25.12 3.37 2.64
N ARG A 204 26.43 3.50 2.67
CA ARG A 204 27.22 4.12 1.62
C ARG A 204 28.04 3.06 0.90
N GLN A 205 28.00 3.08 -0.42
CA GLN A 205 28.83 2.25 -1.28
C GLN A 205 29.63 3.17 -2.22
N GLU A 206 30.92 3.32 -1.98
CA GLU A 206 31.74 4.29 -2.71
C GLU A 206 31.14 5.71 -2.69
N ASN A 207 30.78 6.24 -3.87
CA ASN A 207 30.11 7.54 -4.04
C ASN A 207 28.59 7.44 -4.08
N LEU A 208 28.00 6.28 -3.77
CA LEU A 208 26.55 6.10 -3.72
C LEU A 208 26.05 6.15 -2.29
N ARG A 209 24.92 6.84 -2.08
CA ARG A 209 24.03 6.59 -0.94
C ARG A 209 22.96 5.60 -1.35
N VAL A 210 22.74 4.62 -0.53
CA VAL A 210 21.74 3.58 -0.78
C VAL A 210 20.80 3.51 0.42
N MET A 211 19.49 3.51 0.15
CA MET A 211 18.47 3.13 1.12
C MET A 211 17.60 2.05 0.50
N ILE A 212 17.36 0.98 1.26
CA ILE A 212 16.47 -0.11 0.85
C ILE A 212 15.38 -0.24 1.90
N SER A 213 14.12 -0.09 1.48
CA SER A 213 12.94 -0.42 2.27
C SER A 213 12.47 -1.81 1.89
N ILE A 214 12.32 -2.68 2.88
CA ILE A 214 11.88 -4.06 2.71
C ILE A 214 10.60 -4.23 3.51
N SER A 215 9.57 -4.78 2.90
CA SER A 215 8.30 -5.08 3.56
C SER A 215 7.88 -6.51 3.27
N SER A 216 7.38 -7.19 4.29
CA SER A 216 6.82 -8.53 4.20
C SER A 216 5.54 -8.57 5.03
N GLN A 217 4.44 -9.03 4.44
CA GLN A 217 3.18 -9.15 5.14
C GLN A 217 3.27 -10.12 6.30
N ASN A 218 2.60 -9.79 7.39
CA ASN A 218 2.54 -10.59 8.61
C ASN A 218 1.15 -11.23 8.75
N GLY A 219 0.99 -12.41 8.18
CA GLY A 219 -0.30 -13.13 8.11
C GLY A 219 -1.26 -12.56 7.06
N ASP A 220 -2.42 -13.20 6.90
CA ASP A 220 -3.45 -12.76 5.95
C ASP A 220 -3.97 -11.36 6.29
N SER A 221 -4.39 -10.60 5.28
CA SER A 221 -5.11 -9.36 5.50
C SER A 221 -6.46 -9.57 6.16
N GLU A 222 -7.06 -8.51 6.71
CA GLU A 222 -8.49 -8.48 6.96
C GLU A 222 -9.27 -8.75 5.66
N VAL A 223 -10.55 -9.15 5.82
CA VAL A 223 -11.43 -9.30 4.65
C VAL A 223 -11.55 -7.97 3.94
N GLY A 224 -11.33 -7.97 2.63
CA GLY A 224 -11.47 -6.78 1.82
C GLY A 224 -12.84 -6.13 1.98
N ARG A 225 -12.83 -4.80 2.07
CA ARG A 225 -14.03 -3.96 2.19
C ARG A 225 -14.21 -3.15 0.91
N LYS A 226 -15.41 -2.68 0.68
CA LYS A 226 -15.72 -1.85 -0.49
C LYS A 226 -15.24 -0.43 -0.29
N GLY A 227 -14.52 0.09 -1.28
CA GLY A 227 -14.26 1.49 -1.49
C GLY A 227 -14.76 1.94 -2.86
N PHE A 228 -14.85 3.24 -3.06
CA PHE A 228 -15.24 3.84 -4.32
C PHE A 228 -14.24 4.93 -4.69
N ILE A 229 -13.88 4.98 -5.95
CA ILE A 229 -13.14 6.08 -6.56
C ILE A 229 -14.17 6.95 -7.27
N ILE A 230 -14.25 8.23 -6.95
CA ILE A 230 -15.27 9.15 -7.44
C ILE A 230 -14.63 10.13 -8.42
N GLY A 231 -15.01 10.01 -9.69
CA GLY A 231 -14.37 10.73 -10.78
C GLY A 231 -12.95 10.25 -11.06
N GLU A 232 -12.07 11.17 -11.40
CA GLU A 232 -10.68 10.87 -11.74
C GLU A 232 -9.87 10.49 -10.48
N ASP A 233 -9.06 9.43 -10.59
CA ASP A 233 -8.26 8.89 -9.49
C ASP A 233 -7.24 9.90 -8.94
N GLU A 234 -6.70 10.74 -9.82
CA GLU A 234 -5.75 11.80 -9.48
C GLU A 234 -6.33 12.85 -8.52
N ASN A 235 -7.65 12.92 -8.38
CA ASN A 235 -8.31 13.84 -7.46
C ASN A 235 -8.39 13.31 -6.02
N TRP A 236 -8.05 12.04 -5.80
CA TRP A 236 -8.06 11.36 -4.49
C TRP A 236 -9.42 11.42 -3.78
N ASN A 237 -10.49 11.39 -4.55
CA ASN A 237 -11.85 11.37 -4.04
C ASN A 237 -12.26 9.91 -3.76
N TYR A 238 -11.89 9.41 -2.60
CA TYR A 238 -12.18 8.05 -2.17
C TYR A 238 -13.27 8.03 -1.11
N LEU A 239 -14.25 7.15 -1.30
CA LEU A 239 -15.28 6.86 -0.31
C LEU A 239 -15.10 5.42 0.17
N TYR A 240 -15.01 5.23 1.47
CA TYR A 240 -14.81 3.94 2.10
C TYR A 240 -16.07 3.47 2.80
N THR A 241 -16.37 2.19 2.75
CA THR A 241 -17.48 1.58 3.49
C THR A 241 -16.98 0.50 4.42
N GLN A 242 -17.80 0.10 5.39
CA GLN A 242 -17.51 -1.05 6.25
C GLN A 242 -18.03 -2.37 5.66
N GLU A 243 -18.59 -2.34 4.46
CA GLU A 243 -19.19 -3.50 3.83
C GLU A 243 -18.12 -4.49 3.38
N PRO A 244 -18.06 -5.70 3.98
CA PRO A 244 -17.03 -6.68 3.65
C PRO A 244 -17.32 -7.39 2.33
N GLY A 245 -16.24 -7.79 1.63
CA GLY A 245 -16.30 -8.60 0.44
C GLY A 245 -16.44 -7.83 -0.85
N LEU A 246 -16.33 -8.58 -1.96
CA LEU A 246 -16.49 -8.11 -3.32
C LEU A 246 -17.77 -8.67 -3.92
N ASP A 247 -18.48 -7.87 -4.68
CA ASP A 247 -19.57 -8.34 -5.52
C ASP A 247 -18.98 -8.94 -6.81
N LYS A 248 -19.18 -10.23 -7.01
CA LYS A 248 -18.76 -10.91 -8.23
C LYS A 248 -19.99 -11.31 -9.04
N THR A 249 -20.07 -10.82 -10.25
CA THR A 249 -21.17 -11.16 -11.18
C THR A 249 -21.37 -12.68 -11.27
N GLY A 250 -22.54 -13.16 -10.89
CA GLY A 250 -22.91 -14.57 -10.92
C GLY A 250 -22.58 -15.39 -9.69
N LEU A 251 -21.74 -14.88 -8.75
CA LEU A 251 -21.36 -15.56 -7.51
C LEU A 251 -21.87 -14.84 -6.25
N GLY A 252 -22.36 -13.58 -6.38
CA GLY A 252 -22.71 -12.76 -5.24
C GLY A 252 -21.48 -12.23 -4.48
N TRP A 253 -21.57 -12.22 -3.16
CA TRP A 253 -20.54 -11.69 -2.29
C TRP A 253 -19.43 -12.70 -2.02
N VAL A 254 -18.18 -12.36 -2.33
CA VAL A 254 -17.00 -13.16 -2.01
C VAL A 254 -16.11 -12.41 -1.01
N LYS A 255 -15.63 -13.13 0.01
CA LYS A 255 -14.66 -12.61 0.97
C LYS A 255 -13.27 -12.75 0.39
N SER A 256 -12.71 -11.66 -0.12
CA SER A 256 -11.35 -11.61 -0.63
C SER A 256 -10.36 -11.21 0.46
N ARG A 257 -9.10 -11.63 0.32
CA ARG A 257 -7.98 -11.29 1.18
C ARG A 257 -6.73 -11.10 0.34
N ILE A 258 -5.78 -10.33 0.88
CA ILE A 258 -4.38 -10.40 0.47
C ILE A 258 -3.77 -11.49 1.33
N TYR A 259 -3.23 -12.54 0.70
CA TYR A 259 -2.60 -13.68 1.36
C TYR A 259 -1.13 -13.39 1.65
N ASP A 260 -0.44 -12.82 0.64
CA ASP A 260 0.98 -12.51 0.72
C ASP A 260 1.27 -11.20 0.00
N PHE A 261 2.10 -10.39 0.62
CA PHE A 261 2.64 -9.18 0.02
C PHE A 261 4.11 -9.02 0.42
N TYR A 262 4.97 -8.83 -0.59
CA TYR A 262 6.37 -8.50 -0.41
C TYR A 262 6.73 -7.30 -1.24
N SER A 263 7.57 -6.41 -0.70
CA SER A 263 8.08 -5.27 -1.46
C SER A 263 9.52 -4.96 -1.06
N ILE A 264 10.34 -4.67 -2.07
CA ILE A 264 11.70 -4.15 -1.90
C ILE A 264 11.79 -2.88 -2.72
N CYS A 265 11.95 -1.73 -2.05
CA CYS A 265 12.11 -0.44 -2.69
C CYS A 265 13.54 0.07 -2.45
N THR A 266 14.31 0.20 -3.50
CA THR A 266 15.73 0.60 -3.47
C THR A 266 15.89 2.02 -3.99
N TYR A 267 16.44 2.90 -3.17
CA TYR A 267 16.79 4.28 -3.51
C TYR A 267 18.30 4.36 -3.69
N VAL A 268 18.76 4.93 -4.79
CA VAL A 268 20.18 5.11 -5.11
C VAL A 268 20.41 6.56 -5.51
N GLU A 269 21.23 7.29 -4.73
CA GLU A 269 21.68 8.65 -5.03
C GLU A 269 23.18 8.64 -5.33
N ASP A 270 23.55 9.22 -6.46
CA ASP A 270 24.94 9.43 -6.84
C ASP A 270 25.43 10.76 -6.22
N LEU A 271 26.43 10.71 -5.37
CA LEU A 271 26.97 11.86 -4.67
C LEU A 271 27.76 12.82 -5.58
N ASP A 272 28.19 12.34 -6.74
CA ASP A 272 28.81 13.18 -7.76
C ASP A 272 27.75 13.98 -8.54
N HIS A 273 26.50 13.50 -8.52
CA HIS A 273 25.36 14.15 -9.17
C HIS A 273 24.15 14.26 -8.19
N PRO A 274 24.29 15.02 -7.09
CA PRO A 274 23.28 15.10 -6.06
C PRO A 274 21.99 15.77 -6.56
N GLY A 275 20.88 15.52 -5.88
CA GLY A 275 19.59 16.13 -6.20
C GLY A 275 18.71 15.28 -7.12
N LYS A 276 19.14 14.06 -7.46
CA LYS A 276 18.34 13.04 -8.14
C LYS A 276 18.51 11.70 -7.46
N VAL A 277 17.41 11.01 -7.30
CA VAL A 277 17.41 9.66 -6.73
C VAL A 277 16.81 8.70 -7.74
N LYS A 278 17.53 7.63 -8.07
CA LYS A 278 17.00 6.48 -8.82
C LYS A 278 16.29 5.55 -7.87
N ILE A 279 15.05 5.19 -8.20
CA ILE A 279 14.21 4.32 -7.37
C ILE A 279 13.83 3.10 -8.17
N GLY A 280 14.05 1.91 -7.59
CA GLY A 280 13.59 0.64 -8.14
C GLY A 280 12.72 -0.09 -7.13
N ILE A 281 11.56 -0.54 -7.56
CA ILE A 281 10.59 -1.22 -6.71
C ILE A 281 10.34 -2.62 -7.26
N PHE A 282 10.55 -3.64 -6.43
CA PHE A 282 10.10 -5.00 -6.65
C PHE A 282 8.91 -5.25 -5.74
N GLN A 283 7.84 -5.81 -6.28
CA GLN A 283 6.64 -6.12 -5.51
C GLN A 283 6.07 -7.46 -5.93
N TRP A 284 5.66 -8.27 -4.95
CA TRP A 284 4.92 -9.53 -5.15
C TRP A 284 3.62 -9.43 -4.39
N LEU A 285 2.55 -9.93 -4.99
CA LEU A 285 1.21 -9.86 -4.39
C LEU A 285 0.42 -11.13 -4.72
N GLY A 286 -0.06 -11.77 -3.68
CA GLY A 286 -1.03 -12.85 -3.74
C GLY A 286 -2.34 -12.39 -3.09
N ALA A 287 -3.41 -12.30 -3.87
CA ALA A 287 -4.71 -11.92 -3.36
C ALA A 287 -5.84 -12.64 -4.11
N GLY A 288 -6.94 -12.87 -3.42
CA GLY A 288 -8.07 -13.54 -4.02
C GLY A 288 -9.13 -13.97 -3.01
N TRP A 289 -9.80 -15.08 -3.28
CA TRP A 289 -10.85 -15.65 -2.42
C TRP A 289 -10.78 -17.18 -2.41
N ALA A 290 -11.27 -17.77 -1.33
CA ALA A 290 -11.25 -19.22 -1.11
C ALA A 290 -9.84 -19.86 -1.25
N GLY A 291 -8.76 -19.13 -0.94
CA GLY A 291 -7.38 -19.61 -1.04
C GLY A 291 -6.78 -19.58 -2.45
N PHE A 292 -7.51 -19.09 -3.45
CA PHE A 292 -6.99 -18.98 -4.82
C PHE A 292 -6.40 -17.61 -5.07
N ASN A 293 -5.14 -17.57 -5.52
CA ASN A 293 -4.54 -16.32 -6.01
C ASN A 293 -5.10 -15.97 -7.40
N LEU A 294 -5.59 -14.74 -7.55
CA LEU A 294 -6.16 -14.22 -8.79
C LEU A 294 -5.35 -13.06 -9.36
N VAL A 295 -4.21 -12.74 -8.74
CA VAL A 295 -3.35 -11.63 -9.15
C VAL A 295 -2.28 -12.13 -10.10
N GLU A 296 -2.10 -11.44 -11.21
CA GLU A 296 -1.05 -11.66 -12.19
C GLU A 296 -0.07 -10.48 -12.23
N SER A 297 1.12 -10.66 -12.80
CA SER A 297 2.17 -9.63 -12.86
C SER A 297 1.68 -8.32 -13.46
N HIS A 298 0.83 -8.35 -14.49
CA HIS A 298 0.30 -7.14 -15.11
C HIS A 298 -0.64 -6.33 -14.20
N HIS A 299 -1.37 -6.98 -13.28
CA HIS A 299 -2.18 -6.28 -12.27
C HIS A 299 -1.30 -5.52 -11.30
N ILE A 300 -0.23 -6.17 -10.82
CA ILE A 300 0.76 -5.57 -9.92
C ILE A 300 1.42 -4.38 -10.60
N GLN A 301 1.86 -4.57 -11.84
CA GLN A 301 2.52 -3.53 -12.63
C GLN A 301 1.63 -2.28 -12.81
N LYS A 302 0.36 -2.46 -13.15
CA LYS A 302 -0.59 -1.33 -13.26
C LYS A 302 -0.72 -0.57 -11.93
N GLY A 303 -0.82 -1.28 -10.82
CA GLY A 303 -0.84 -0.67 -9.48
C GLY A 303 0.43 0.12 -9.17
N MET A 304 1.59 -0.45 -9.50
CA MET A 304 2.89 0.22 -9.31
C MET A 304 3.04 1.46 -10.20
N VAL A 305 2.65 1.39 -11.46
CA VAL A 305 2.65 2.57 -12.37
C VAL A 305 1.75 3.67 -11.84
N ARG A 306 0.53 3.32 -11.39
CA ARG A 306 -0.39 4.28 -10.74
C ARG A 306 0.28 5.00 -9.58
N GLN A 307 0.84 4.23 -8.64
CA GLN A 307 1.51 4.76 -7.45
C GLN A 307 2.72 5.62 -7.80
N THR A 308 3.64 5.09 -8.59
CA THR A 308 4.91 5.76 -8.89
C THR A 308 4.71 7.03 -9.71
N SER A 309 3.79 7.02 -10.67
CA SER A 309 3.48 8.21 -11.48
C SER A 309 2.86 9.32 -10.63
N GLN A 310 1.93 8.99 -9.75
CA GLN A 310 1.31 9.99 -8.87
C GLN A 310 2.28 10.49 -7.81
N PHE A 311 3.08 9.60 -7.20
CA PHE A 311 4.11 9.99 -6.23
C PHE A 311 5.17 10.91 -6.84
N LYS A 312 5.68 10.56 -8.03
CA LYS A 312 6.64 11.41 -8.77
C LYS A 312 6.03 12.75 -9.10
N ALA A 313 4.84 12.79 -9.73
CA ALA A 313 4.15 14.02 -10.08
C ALA A 313 3.87 14.91 -8.86
N LEU A 314 3.56 14.31 -7.71
CA LEU A 314 3.34 15.03 -6.48
C LEU A 314 4.63 15.67 -5.98
N LEU A 315 5.71 14.91 -5.78
CA LEU A 315 6.94 15.41 -5.23
C LEU A 315 7.65 16.41 -6.15
N GLU A 316 7.49 16.31 -7.45
CA GLU A 316 8.06 17.26 -8.42
C GLU A 316 7.15 18.47 -8.70
N SER A 317 5.93 18.49 -8.13
CA SER A 317 5.01 19.60 -8.30
C SER A 317 5.56 20.91 -7.67
N GLN A 318 5.44 22.01 -8.40
CA GLN A 318 5.74 23.34 -7.87
C GLN A 318 4.79 23.76 -6.74
N ARG A 319 3.63 23.11 -6.61
CA ARG A 319 2.65 23.34 -5.54
C ARG A 319 2.84 22.42 -4.35
N MET A 320 3.85 21.55 -4.37
CA MET A 320 4.15 20.66 -3.25
C MET A 320 4.57 21.52 -2.03
N PRO A 321 3.84 21.46 -0.91
CA PRO A 321 4.24 22.18 0.30
C PRO A 321 5.62 21.70 0.77
N ALA A 322 6.41 22.62 1.33
CA ALA A 322 7.65 22.24 1.99
C ALA A 322 7.37 21.26 3.14
N ALA A 323 8.26 20.31 3.38
CA ALA A 323 8.09 19.30 4.43
C ALA A 323 7.84 19.96 5.80
N ILE A 324 8.53 21.06 6.11
CA ILE A 324 8.33 21.82 7.36
C ILE A 324 6.90 22.35 7.47
N THR A 325 6.26 22.77 6.39
CA THR A 325 4.86 23.22 6.38
C THR A 325 3.93 22.07 6.71
N LEU A 326 4.17 20.89 6.12
CA LEU A 326 3.38 19.67 6.42
C LEU A 326 3.52 19.27 7.89
N GLU A 327 4.74 19.30 8.43
CA GLU A 327 5.02 19.05 9.84
C GLU A 327 4.26 20.03 10.76
N GLN A 328 4.25 21.31 10.43
CA GLN A 328 3.54 22.36 11.19
C GLN A 328 2.03 22.14 11.15
N VAL A 329 1.46 21.84 9.98
CA VAL A 329 0.02 21.54 9.85
C VAL A 329 -0.34 20.29 10.64
N TYR A 330 0.46 19.23 10.57
CA TYR A 330 0.27 18.02 11.36
C TYR A 330 0.25 18.35 12.88
N GLN A 331 1.25 19.10 13.35
CA GLN A 331 1.34 19.50 14.75
C GLN A 331 0.14 20.36 15.17
N SER A 332 -0.31 21.27 14.30
CA SER A 332 -1.51 22.07 14.54
C SER A 332 -2.76 21.24 14.63
N LEU A 333 -2.95 20.23 13.75
CA LEU A 333 -4.05 19.27 13.82
C LEU A 333 -3.98 18.43 15.10
N ALA A 334 -2.79 18.01 15.52
CA ALA A 334 -2.59 17.20 16.73
C ALA A 334 -3.01 17.95 18.03
N GLN A 335 -3.00 19.30 18.00
CA GLN A 335 -3.46 20.15 19.12
C GLN A 335 -4.98 20.38 19.11
N ILE A 336 -5.68 20.04 18.05
CA ILE A 336 -7.14 20.14 17.97
C ILE A 336 -7.75 18.99 18.78
N ASP A 337 -8.85 19.26 19.46
CA ASP A 337 -9.64 18.22 20.14
C ASP A 337 -10.23 17.24 19.13
N GLU A 338 -10.44 16.02 19.59
CA GLU A 338 -10.89 14.92 18.72
C GLU A 338 -12.28 15.15 18.14
N ASP A 339 -13.18 15.77 18.91
CA ASP A 339 -14.55 16.04 18.46
C ASP A 339 -14.56 17.03 17.29
N THR A 340 -13.71 18.05 17.35
CA THR A 340 -13.53 19.01 16.25
C THR A 340 -12.92 18.34 15.01
N LEU A 341 -11.89 17.49 15.18
CA LEU A 341 -11.31 16.73 14.05
C LEU A 341 -12.36 15.81 13.44
N ARG A 342 -13.13 15.12 14.26
CA ARG A 342 -14.21 14.23 13.84
C ARG A 342 -15.29 14.96 13.04
N ALA A 343 -15.71 16.14 13.51
CA ALA A 343 -16.66 16.96 12.77
C ALA A 343 -16.13 17.40 11.39
N LYS A 344 -14.83 17.71 11.26
CA LYS A 344 -14.21 18.04 9.97
C LYS A 344 -14.13 16.82 9.05
N ALA A 345 -13.71 15.66 9.57
CA ALA A 345 -13.67 14.42 8.80
C ALA A 345 -15.08 14.00 8.34
N LEU A 346 -16.09 14.18 9.20
CA LEU A 346 -17.47 13.90 8.86
C LEU A 346 -17.97 14.78 7.69
N ALA A 347 -17.62 16.07 7.68
CA ALA A 347 -17.94 16.96 6.56
C ALA A 347 -17.30 16.48 5.24
N VAL A 348 -16.08 15.93 5.29
CA VAL A 348 -15.42 15.33 4.12
C VAL A 348 -16.19 14.10 3.64
N VAL A 349 -16.55 13.20 4.55
CA VAL A 349 -17.27 11.96 4.18
C VAL A 349 -18.66 12.26 3.60
N HIS A 350 -19.40 13.21 4.19
CA HIS A 350 -20.69 13.66 3.62
C HIS A 350 -20.52 14.20 2.21
N HIS A 351 -19.55 15.09 2.00
CA HIS A 351 -19.28 15.64 0.67
C HIS A 351 -18.94 14.54 -0.35
N MET A 352 -18.09 13.57 0.01
CA MET A 352 -17.75 12.45 -0.86
C MET A 352 -18.97 11.57 -1.16
N ARG A 353 -19.82 11.30 -0.16
CA ARG A 353 -21.06 10.54 -0.34
C ARG A 353 -22.03 11.24 -1.30
N ASP A 354 -22.25 12.52 -1.10
CA ASP A 354 -23.18 13.31 -1.94
C ASP A 354 -22.66 13.39 -3.38
N LYS A 355 -21.37 13.60 -3.55
CA LYS A 355 -20.69 13.59 -4.85
C LYS A 355 -20.86 12.24 -5.55
N ALA A 356 -20.65 11.14 -4.84
CA ALA A 356 -20.82 9.79 -5.36
C ALA A 356 -22.27 9.49 -5.76
N LEU A 357 -23.27 9.96 -4.99
CA LEU A 357 -24.69 9.80 -5.31
C LEU A 357 -25.11 10.62 -6.54
N SER A 358 -24.47 11.75 -6.77
CA SER A 358 -24.71 12.62 -7.94
C SER A 358 -24.00 12.15 -9.20
N ASP A 359 -22.93 11.35 -9.09
CA ASP A 359 -22.18 10.82 -10.23
C ASP A 359 -23.03 9.82 -11.03
N ALA A 360 -23.33 10.15 -12.29
CA ALA A 360 -24.19 9.34 -13.16
C ALA A 360 -23.50 8.01 -13.56
N ASP A 361 -22.17 8.01 -13.64
CA ASP A 361 -21.37 6.88 -14.12
C ASP A 361 -21.05 5.88 -13.01
N LEU A 362 -21.22 6.27 -11.75
CA LEU A 362 -20.93 5.41 -10.63
C LEU A 362 -21.99 4.30 -10.48
N LYS A 363 -21.55 3.06 -10.66
CA LYS A 363 -22.38 1.88 -10.44
C LYS A 363 -22.52 1.62 -8.93
N LYS A 364 -23.66 1.01 -8.52
CA LYS A 364 -23.88 0.54 -7.13
C LYS A 364 -24.19 1.65 -6.11
N LYS A 365 -24.93 2.66 -6.52
CA LYS A 365 -25.39 3.75 -5.63
C LYS A 365 -26.11 3.28 -4.36
N LYS A 366 -26.70 2.08 -4.37
CA LYS A 366 -27.36 1.51 -3.18
C LYS A 366 -26.42 1.39 -1.99
N ALA A 367 -25.23 0.81 -2.19
CA ALA A 367 -24.23 0.65 -1.11
C ALA A 367 -23.73 2.01 -0.58
N ILE A 368 -23.68 3.04 -1.45
CA ILE A 368 -23.31 4.40 -1.05
C ILE A 368 -24.44 5.07 -0.26
N ALA A 369 -25.68 4.85 -0.67
CA ALA A 369 -26.85 5.39 0.03
C ALA A 369 -27.04 4.78 1.44
N GLU A 370 -26.65 3.51 1.60
CA GLU A 370 -26.70 2.78 2.87
C GLU A 370 -25.51 3.10 3.81
N LEU A 371 -24.50 3.83 3.33
CA LEU A 371 -23.40 4.28 4.19
C LEU A 371 -23.92 5.24 5.26
N ASP A 372 -23.57 4.95 6.51
CA ASP A 372 -23.74 5.84 7.65
C ASP A 372 -22.40 6.58 7.91
N PRO A 373 -22.26 7.85 7.49
CA PRO A 373 -21.03 8.62 7.68
C PRO A 373 -20.66 8.80 9.14
N GLU A 374 -21.64 8.98 10.03
CA GLU A 374 -21.45 9.17 11.45
C GLU A 374 -20.84 7.91 12.09
N ALA A 375 -21.45 6.74 11.85
CA ALA A 375 -20.93 5.47 12.33
C ALA A 375 -19.56 5.15 11.73
N TYR A 376 -19.32 5.53 10.48
CA TYR A 376 -18.02 5.32 9.81
C TYR A 376 -16.92 6.18 10.45
N VAL A 377 -17.14 7.49 10.64
CA VAL A 377 -16.15 8.40 11.22
C VAL A 377 -15.97 8.14 12.73
N ALA A 378 -17.00 7.68 13.44
CA ALA A 378 -16.91 7.34 14.86
C ALA A 378 -15.88 6.23 15.18
N GLN A 379 -15.54 5.39 14.20
CA GLN A 379 -14.56 4.30 14.38
C GLN A 379 -13.11 4.75 14.20
N MET A 380 -12.88 5.94 13.64
CA MET A 380 -11.53 6.47 13.41
C MET A 380 -10.94 6.94 14.74
N ASP A 381 -9.71 6.55 15.01
CA ASP A 381 -8.93 7.14 16.08
C ASP A 381 -8.38 8.53 15.69
N LYS A 382 -7.80 9.24 16.65
CA LYS A 382 -7.26 10.59 16.41
C LYS A 382 -6.20 10.63 15.30
N SER A 383 -5.38 9.60 15.19
CA SER A 383 -4.32 9.56 14.17
C SER A 383 -4.87 9.29 12.77
N GLU A 384 -5.89 8.47 12.64
CA GLU A 384 -6.63 8.27 11.39
C GLU A 384 -7.33 9.58 10.97
N LEU A 385 -7.99 10.29 11.89
CA LEU A 385 -8.61 11.59 11.63
C LEU A 385 -7.59 12.62 11.12
N ILE A 386 -6.42 12.70 11.75
CA ILE A 386 -5.34 13.59 11.31
C ILE A 386 -4.86 13.19 9.92
N SER A 387 -4.67 11.91 9.64
CA SER A 387 -4.24 11.43 8.32
C SER A 387 -5.23 11.81 7.21
N GLU A 388 -6.54 11.65 7.47
CA GLU A 388 -7.60 12.08 6.54
C GLU A 388 -7.53 13.59 6.28
N LEU A 389 -7.39 14.40 7.31
CA LEU A 389 -7.31 15.86 7.18
C LEU A 389 -6.01 16.32 6.54
N MET A 390 -4.89 15.64 6.76
CA MET A 390 -3.63 15.91 6.06
C MET A 390 -3.75 15.63 4.55
N ARG A 391 -4.49 14.60 4.14
CA ARG A 391 -4.80 14.37 2.72
C ARG A 391 -5.65 15.51 2.14
N GLU A 392 -6.64 16.00 2.87
CA GLU A 392 -7.44 17.16 2.43
C GLU A 392 -6.60 18.45 2.38
N PHE A 393 -5.65 18.64 3.31
CA PHE A 393 -4.69 19.74 3.22
C PHE A 393 -3.82 19.66 1.97
N MET A 394 -3.35 18.46 1.62
CA MET A 394 -2.61 18.24 0.37
C MET A 394 -3.46 18.56 -0.86
N LYS A 395 -4.73 18.16 -0.88
CA LYS A 395 -5.66 18.52 -1.95
C LYS A 395 -5.80 20.04 -2.07
N PHE A 396 -6.00 20.73 -0.96
CA PHE A 396 -6.04 22.20 -0.91
C PHE A 396 -4.77 22.84 -1.49
N SER A 397 -3.60 22.41 -1.03
CA SER A 397 -2.30 22.94 -1.46
C SER A 397 -2.04 22.74 -2.96
N LEU A 398 -2.48 21.60 -3.50
CA LEU A 398 -2.36 21.27 -4.93
C LEU A 398 -3.43 21.96 -5.79
N GLY A 399 -4.41 22.63 -5.19
CA GLY A 399 -5.53 23.26 -5.88
C GLY A 399 -6.58 22.25 -6.35
N LYS A 400 -6.64 21.07 -5.72
CA LYS A 400 -7.71 20.09 -5.89
C LYS A 400 -8.93 20.48 -5.05
N GLU A 401 -10.09 19.93 -5.40
CA GLU A 401 -11.32 20.16 -4.65
C GLU A 401 -11.25 19.56 -3.24
N THR A 402 -11.62 20.34 -2.24
CA THR A 402 -11.81 19.92 -0.84
C THR A 402 -13.02 20.65 -0.26
N PRO A 403 -13.87 19.99 0.57
CA PRO A 403 -15.05 20.63 1.16
C PRO A 403 -14.71 21.57 2.31
N LEU A 404 -13.49 21.55 2.81
CA LEU A 404 -13.08 22.36 3.95
C LEU A 404 -12.65 23.78 3.51
N ALA A 405 -13.10 24.77 4.24
CA ALA A 405 -12.85 26.18 3.90
C ALA A 405 -11.35 26.50 3.91
N SER A 406 -10.91 27.33 2.96
CA SER A 406 -9.51 27.79 2.85
C SER A 406 -9.04 28.49 4.13
N SER A 407 -9.92 29.22 4.84
CA SER A 407 -9.61 29.88 6.11
C SER A 407 -9.18 28.90 7.20
N PHE A 408 -9.75 27.70 7.22
CA PHE A 408 -9.32 26.63 8.14
C PHE A 408 -7.86 26.25 7.89
N TRP A 409 -7.48 26.00 6.64
CA TRP A 409 -6.11 25.62 6.30
C TRP A 409 -5.09 26.71 6.57
N VAL A 410 -5.40 27.95 6.16
CA VAL A 410 -4.54 29.12 6.41
C VAL A 410 -4.33 29.36 7.91
N SER A 411 -5.33 29.04 8.74
CA SER A 411 -5.18 29.16 10.20
C SER A 411 -4.20 28.15 10.79
N LEU A 412 -4.07 26.95 10.19
CA LEU A 412 -3.15 25.91 10.62
C LEU A 412 -1.69 26.22 10.23
N GLU A 413 -1.47 26.77 9.03
CA GLU A 413 -0.14 27.15 8.56
C GLU A 413 0.49 28.28 9.39
N LYS A 414 -0.33 29.17 9.94
CA LYS A 414 0.13 30.38 10.67
C LYS A 414 0.35 30.15 12.17
N ARG A 415 0.06 28.97 12.70
CA ARG A 415 0.24 28.71 14.13
C ARG A 415 1.71 28.62 14.50
N PRO A 416 2.20 29.45 15.44
CA PRO A 416 3.45 29.17 16.12
C PRO A 416 3.27 27.89 16.94
N SER A 417 4.29 27.06 17.01
CA SER A 417 4.30 25.78 17.71
C SER A 417 3.94 25.81 19.22
N ASP A 418 3.69 27.00 19.81
CA ASP A 418 3.55 27.20 21.25
C ASP A 418 2.39 28.12 21.71
N GLY A 419 1.34 28.33 20.91
CA GLY A 419 0.24 29.26 21.28
C GLY A 419 -1.12 28.59 21.47
N PRO A 420 -1.97 29.06 22.48
CA PRO A 420 -3.31 28.52 22.69
C PRO A 420 -4.27 28.90 21.53
N LEU A 421 -5.27 28.03 21.32
CA LEU A 421 -6.33 28.19 20.31
C LEU A 421 -7.11 29.50 20.51
N PRO A 422 -7.38 30.30 19.45
CA PRO A 422 -8.49 31.23 19.49
C PRO A 422 -9.80 30.42 19.42
N LEU A 423 -10.60 30.53 20.45
CA LEU A 423 -11.97 30.05 20.51
C LEU A 423 -12.84 30.95 19.62
N SER A 424 -13.27 30.46 18.46
CA SER A 424 -14.42 31.02 17.73
C SER A 424 -15.03 29.98 16.81
#